data_b27c22653c8b5a444d97907e946a1b98
#
_entry.id   b27c22653c8b5a444d97907e946a1b98
#
_cell.length_a   1.000
_cell.length_b   1.000
_cell.length_c   1.000
_cell.angle_alpha   90.00
_cell.angle_beta   90.00
_cell.angle_gamma   90.00
#
_symmetry.space_group_name_H-M   'P 1'
#
loop_
_entity.id
_entity.type
_entity.pdbx_description
1 polymer ?
#
loop_
_entity_poly.entity_id
_entity_poly.type
_entity_poly.pdbx_seq_one_letter_code
_entity_poly.pdbx_strand_id
1 'polypeptide(L)'
;MAFISLEHVVKEYQMGEVTIRAVEDISFAIEKGEFVVIVGPSGAGKTTVLNLLGGMDAATSGTILVDGAQVSAYNRKELTRYRRYDIGFVFQFYNLVQNLTALENVELAAQICRNPLPAEQVLEHVGLADRKNNFPAQLSGGEQQRVAIARALAKNPKLLLCDEPTGALDYVTGKQILTLLQETCRSEGMTVLVITHNSALTPMADRVIRIKNGRVASIMTNANPTSVDEIEW
;
A
#
# COMPACT_ATOMS: atom_id res chain seq x y z
N MET A 1 -19.54 7.63 6.47
CA MET A 1 -18.32 8.01 7.23
C MET A 1 -17.13 7.53 6.41
N ALA A 2 -16.14 8.38 6.19
CA ALA A 2 -14.93 8.01 5.47
C ALA A 2 -14.26 6.81 6.16
N PHE A 3 -13.68 5.91 5.36
CA PHE A 3 -12.92 4.76 5.86
C PHE A 3 -11.55 5.20 6.40
N ILE A 4 -10.92 6.17 5.73
CA ILE A 4 -9.69 6.82 6.17
C ILE A 4 -9.95 8.33 6.26
N SER A 5 -9.52 8.97 7.36
CA SER A 5 -9.48 10.43 7.50
C SER A 5 -8.14 10.87 8.10
N LEU A 6 -7.51 11.83 7.46
CA LEU A 6 -6.39 12.59 8.01
C LEU A 6 -6.85 14.01 8.25
N GLU A 7 -6.57 14.55 9.43
CA GLU A 7 -6.97 15.91 9.82
C GLU A 7 -5.77 16.63 10.42
N HIS A 8 -5.29 17.64 9.71
CA HIS A 8 -4.17 18.51 10.13
C HIS A 8 -2.92 17.72 10.53
N VAL A 9 -2.60 16.65 9.78
CA VAL A 9 -1.49 15.75 10.10
C VAL A 9 -0.16 16.41 9.76
N VAL A 10 0.74 16.40 10.74
CA VAL A 10 2.13 16.89 10.63
C VAL A 10 3.08 15.78 11.00
N LYS A 11 4.18 15.67 10.26
CA LYS A 11 5.32 14.81 10.62
C LYS A 11 6.62 15.56 10.50
N GLU A 12 7.32 15.63 11.60
CA GLU A 12 8.66 16.21 11.72
C GLU A 12 9.67 15.15 12.14
N TYR A 13 10.87 15.24 11.57
CA TYR A 13 12.02 14.43 11.96
C TYR A 13 13.11 15.36 12.51
N GLN A 14 13.60 15.03 13.71
CA GLN A 14 14.73 15.75 14.30
C GLN A 14 16.04 15.08 13.87
N MET A 15 16.88 15.83 13.16
CA MET A 15 18.21 15.39 12.73
C MET A 15 19.27 16.31 13.34
N GLY A 16 19.70 16.01 14.58
CA GLY A 16 20.55 16.89 15.35
C GLY A 16 19.84 18.22 15.66
N GLU A 17 20.39 19.33 15.22
CA GLU A 17 19.81 20.67 15.38
C GLU A 17 18.79 21.03 14.27
N VAL A 18 18.70 20.23 13.22
CA VAL A 18 17.82 20.51 12.08
C VAL A 18 16.51 19.74 12.23
N THR A 19 15.38 20.44 12.09
CA THR A 19 14.05 19.83 12.00
C THR A 19 13.61 19.76 10.54
N ILE A 20 13.37 18.57 10.04
CA ILE A 20 12.85 18.35 8.69
C ILE A 20 11.35 18.05 8.81
N ARG A 21 10.51 18.91 8.22
CA ARG A 21 9.07 18.73 8.15
C ARG A 21 8.71 17.96 6.87
N ALA A 22 8.53 16.64 6.99
CA ALA A 22 8.25 15.76 5.86
C ALA A 22 6.77 15.79 5.45
N VAL A 23 5.87 16.04 6.41
CA VAL A 23 4.43 16.23 6.18
C VAL A 23 4.01 17.49 6.91
N GLU A 24 3.34 18.40 6.20
CA GLU A 24 2.96 19.71 6.69
C GLU A 24 1.47 19.96 6.44
N ASP A 25 0.66 19.79 7.49
CA ASP A 25 -0.79 20.05 7.49
C ASP A 25 -1.55 19.29 6.37
N ILE A 26 -1.42 17.96 6.36
CA ILE A 26 -2.15 17.11 5.42
C ILE A 26 -3.54 16.76 5.98
N SER A 27 -4.56 17.06 5.16
CA SER A 27 -5.96 16.68 5.42
C SER A 27 -6.60 16.10 4.17
N PHE A 28 -7.15 14.89 4.25
CA PHE A 28 -7.96 14.24 3.21
C PHE A 28 -8.78 13.08 3.77
N ALA A 29 -9.76 12.63 2.98
CA ALA A 29 -10.58 11.47 3.32
C ALA A 29 -10.68 10.50 2.14
N ILE A 30 -10.81 9.20 2.46
CA ILE A 30 -10.93 8.09 1.51
C ILE A 30 -12.12 7.22 1.94
N GLU A 31 -12.95 6.83 0.97
CA GLU A 31 -14.07 5.93 1.23
C GLU A 31 -13.63 4.46 1.17
N LYS A 32 -14.42 3.58 1.78
CA LYS A 32 -14.13 2.14 1.76
C LYS A 32 -14.28 1.57 0.34
N GLY A 33 -13.33 0.71 -0.04
CA GLY A 33 -13.34 0.06 -1.37
C GLY A 33 -12.85 0.96 -2.51
N GLU A 34 -12.31 2.15 -2.23
CA GLU A 34 -11.68 2.98 -3.26
C GLU A 34 -10.28 2.46 -3.61
N PHE A 35 -9.95 2.52 -4.89
CA PHE A 35 -8.59 2.45 -5.40
C PHE A 35 -8.02 3.88 -5.45
N VAL A 36 -7.08 4.16 -4.58
CA VAL A 36 -6.53 5.52 -4.40
C VAL A 36 -5.10 5.59 -4.89
N VAL A 37 -4.80 6.64 -5.67
CA VAL A 37 -3.44 6.92 -6.11
C VAL A 37 -2.96 8.23 -5.48
N ILE A 38 -1.88 8.16 -4.73
CA ILE A 38 -1.17 9.35 -4.22
C ILE A 38 0.04 9.59 -5.10
N VAL A 39 0.06 10.75 -5.78
CA VAL A 39 1.15 11.14 -6.68
C VAL A 39 1.86 12.39 -6.22
N GLY A 40 3.11 12.52 -6.63
CA GLY A 40 3.94 13.69 -6.36
C GLY A 40 5.41 13.43 -6.66
N PRO A 41 6.25 14.46 -6.71
CA PRO A 41 7.68 14.31 -6.96
C PRO A 41 8.37 13.49 -5.85
N SER A 42 9.58 13.01 -6.12
CA SER A 42 10.42 12.39 -5.10
C SER A 42 10.65 13.37 -3.93
N GLY A 43 10.64 12.87 -2.70
CA GLY A 43 10.78 13.71 -1.50
C GLY A 43 9.55 14.53 -1.12
N ALA A 44 8.39 14.40 -1.83
CA ALA A 44 7.18 15.15 -1.51
C ALA A 44 6.48 14.76 -0.19
N GLY A 45 6.91 13.68 0.49
CA GLY A 45 6.30 13.17 1.71
C GLY A 45 5.34 11.99 1.53
N LYS A 46 5.22 11.43 0.31
CA LYS A 46 4.29 10.32 0.01
C LYS A 46 4.54 9.08 0.87
N THR A 47 5.76 8.57 0.88
CA THR A 47 6.15 7.39 1.69
C THR A 47 5.95 7.67 3.19
N THR A 48 6.17 8.92 3.65
CA THR A 48 5.88 9.31 5.03
C THR A 48 4.39 9.19 5.33
N VAL A 49 3.51 9.69 4.45
CA VAL A 49 2.05 9.55 4.61
C VAL A 49 1.65 8.07 4.64
N LEU A 50 2.21 7.24 3.75
CA LEU A 50 1.94 5.80 3.75
C LEU A 50 2.39 5.13 5.05
N ASN A 51 3.57 5.48 5.57
CA ASN A 51 4.08 4.96 6.84
C ASN A 51 3.24 5.39 8.04
N LEU A 52 2.71 6.61 8.04
CA LEU A 52 1.78 7.09 9.07
C LEU A 52 0.47 6.32 9.03
N LEU A 53 -0.14 6.15 7.83
CA LEU A 53 -1.36 5.37 7.64
C LEU A 53 -1.18 3.91 8.05
N GLY A 54 -0.04 3.33 7.70
CA GLY A 54 0.28 1.94 8.03
C GLY A 54 0.76 1.71 9.47
N GLY A 55 0.89 2.77 10.28
CA GLY A 55 1.38 2.66 11.66
C GLY A 55 2.82 2.20 11.77
N MET A 56 3.64 2.42 10.72
CA MET A 56 5.08 2.21 10.73
C MET A 56 5.80 3.37 11.42
N ASP A 57 5.18 4.55 11.42
CA ASP A 57 5.64 5.76 12.07
C ASP A 57 4.47 6.45 12.79
N ALA A 58 4.75 7.36 13.70
CA ALA A 58 3.76 8.14 14.42
C ALA A 58 3.74 9.60 13.94
N ALA A 59 2.56 10.20 13.82
CA ALA A 59 2.41 11.61 13.52
C ALA A 59 2.98 12.49 14.67
N THR A 60 3.56 13.63 14.33
CA THR A 60 3.99 14.63 15.32
C THR A 60 2.76 15.34 15.90
N SER A 61 1.78 15.61 15.05
CA SER A 61 0.46 16.17 15.45
C SER A 61 -0.61 15.84 14.43
N GLY A 62 -1.87 16.14 14.74
CA GLY A 62 -3.02 15.86 13.90
C GLY A 62 -3.67 14.51 14.21
N THR A 63 -4.75 14.22 13.51
CA THR A 63 -5.56 13.02 13.74
C THR A 63 -5.55 12.13 12.50
N ILE A 64 -5.36 10.81 12.71
CA ILE A 64 -5.48 9.78 11.68
C ILE A 64 -6.53 8.77 12.15
N LEU A 65 -7.61 8.65 11.39
CA LEU A 65 -8.67 7.68 11.60
C LEU A 65 -8.65 6.63 10.49
N VAL A 66 -8.74 5.36 10.84
CA VAL A 66 -8.92 4.25 9.89
C VAL A 66 -10.00 3.32 10.43
N ASP A 67 -11.03 3.09 9.65
CA ASP A 67 -12.20 2.26 10.02
C ASP A 67 -12.79 2.68 11.40
N GLY A 68 -12.90 3.99 11.63
CA GLY A 68 -13.40 4.58 12.87
C GLY A 68 -12.44 4.56 14.06
N ALA A 69 -11.26 3.94 13.93
CA ALA A 69 -10.27 3.88 15.00
C ALA A 69 -9.21 4.99 14.84
N GLN A 70 -8.89 5.69 15.93
CA GLN A 70 -7.88 6.76 15.93
C GLN A 70 -6.46 6.17 16.03
N VAL A 71 -5.88 5.84 14.87
CA VAL A 71 -4.55 5.21 14.76
C VAL A 71 -3.45 6.12 15.29
N SER A 72 -3.59 7.45 15.14
CA SER A 72 -2.62 8.43 15.67
C SER A 72 -2.52 8.44 17.20
N ALA A 73 -3.51 7.87 17.92
CA ALA A 73 -3.47 7.75 19.37
C ALA A 73 -2.92 6.40 19.86
N TYR A 74 -2.60 5.47 18.95
CA TYR A 74 -2.14 4.13 19.31
C TYR A 74 -0.73 4.15 19.91
N ASN A 75 -0.55 3.40 21.00
CA ASN A 75 0.75 3.08 21.54
C ASN A 75 1.48 2.02 20.68
N ARG A 76 2.76 1.76 20.97
CA ARG A 76 3.60 0.81 20.22
C ARG A 76 2.97 -0.60 20.09
N LYS A 77 2.31 -1.08 21.14
CA LYS A 77 1.68 -2.42 21.16
C LYS A 77 0.43 -2.46 20.27
N GLU A 78 -0.36 -1.39 20.30
CA GLU A 78 -1.55 -1.22 19.43
C GLU A 78 -1.16 -1.06 17.97
N LEU A 79 -0.13 -0.27 17.64
CA LEU A 79 0.40 -0.16 16.28
C LEU A 79 0.91 -1.51 15.76
N THR A 80 1.57 -2.33 16.61
CA THR A 80 1.99 -3.69 16.21
C THR A 80 0.79 -4.56 15.87
N ARG A 81 -0.29 -4.46 16.66
CA ARG A 81 -1.54 -5.20 16.45
C ARG A 81 -2.25 -4.73 15.19
N TYR A 82 -2.31 -3.42 14.96
CA TYR A 82 -2.87 -2.79 13.78
C TYR A 82 -2.17 -3.25 12.49
N ARG A 83 -0.83 -3.16 12.44
CA ARG A 83 -0.05 -3.67 11.30
C ARG A 83 -0.26 -5.17 11.06
N ARG A 84 -0.44 -5.93 12.13
CA ARG A 84 -0.62 -7.38 12.04
C ARG A 84 -1.94 -7.77 11.40
N TYR A 85 -3.03 -7.12 11.77
CA TYR A 85 -4.38 -7.56 11.44
C TYR A 85 -5.09 -6.73 10.38
N ASP A 86 -4.81 -5.44 10.32
CA ASP A 86 -5.62 -4.52 9.52
C ASP A 86 -4.88 -4.05 8.25
N ILE A 87 -3.54 -4.13 8.20
CA ILE A 87 -2.74 -3.56 7.12
C ILE A 87 -1.97 -4.62 6.34
N GLY A 88 -2.09 -4.59 5.01
CA GLY A 88 -1.18 -5.22 4.06
C GLY A 88 -0.19 -4.20 3.51
N PHE A 89 1.10 -4.56 3.43
CA PHE A 89 2.13 -3.73 2.82
C PHE A 89 2.73 -4.40 1.60
N VAL A 90 2.85 -3.64 0.50
CA VAL A 90 3.58 -3.99 -0.72
C VAL A 90 4.61 -2.91 -0.96
N PHE A 91 5.89 -3.28 -1.04
CA PHE A 91 7.02 -2.35 -1.20
C PHE A 91 7.61 -2.45 -2.61
N GLN A 92 8.32 -1.42 -3.02
CA GLN A 92 9.07 -1.38 -4.28
C GLN A 92 10.12 -2.50 -4.37
N PHE A 93 10.85 -2.75 -3.27
CA PHE A 93 11.72 -3.90 -3.12
C PHE A 93 10.94 -4.98 -2.38
N TYR A 94 10.76 -6.12 -2.97
CA TYR A 94 9.82 -7.18 -2.59
C TYR A 94 9.91 -7.63 -1.13
N ASN A 95 11.08 -7.45 -0.49
CA ASN A 95 11.36 -7.80 0.92
C ASN A 95 10.98 -9.25 1.26
N LEU A 96 11.24 -10.18 0.32
CA LEU A 96 11.05 -11.60 0.53
C LEU A 96 12.20 -12.18 1.35
N VAL A 97 11.87 -13.17 2.18
CA VAL A 97 12.86 -13.95 2.92
C VAL A 97 13.51 -14.93 1.93
N GLN A 98 14.79 -14.75 1.64
CA GLN A 98 15.49 -15.40 0.52
C GLN A 98 15.63 -16.92 0.66
N ASN A 99 15.65 -17.44 1.87
CA ASN A 99 15.75 -18.86 2.20
C ASN A 99 14.41 -19.55 2.46
N LEU A 100 13.32 -18.89 2.13
CA LEU A 100 11.95 -19.43 2.14
C LEU A 100 11.41 -19.46 0.71
N THR A 101 10.63 -20.49 0.39
CA THR A 101 9.88 -20.60 -0.87
C THR A 101 8.81 -19.50 -0.98
N ALA A 102 8.17 -19.36 -2.15
CA ALA A 102 7.05 -18.45 -2.34
C ALA A 102 5.92 -18.77 -1.33
N LEU A 103 5.57 -20.04 -1.18
CA LEU A 103 4.55 -20.49 -0.23
C LEU A 103 4.91 -20.15 1.20
N GLU A 104 6.11 -20.49 1.64
CA GLU A 104 6.58 -20.21 3.01
C GLU A 104 6.65 -18.71 3.32
N ASN A 105 7.01 -17.86 2.33
CA ASN A 105 6.96 -16.40 2.49
C ASN A 105 5.53 -15.90 2.75
N VAL A 106 4.53 -16.48 2.11
CA VAL A 106 3.12 -16.13 2.30
C VAL A 106 2.59 -16.68 3.63
N GLU A 107 2.88 -17.96 3.93
CA GLU A 107 2.48 -18.61 5.18
C GLU A 107 3.04 -17.91 6.42
N LEU A 108 4.30 -17.45 6.37
CA LEU A 108 4.93 -16.71 7.49
C LEU A 108 4.09 -15.49 7.90
N ALA A 109 3.50 -14.78 6.95
CA ALA A 109 2.64 -13.63 7.24
C ALA A 109 1.25 -14.07 7.73
N ALA A 110 0.72 -15.15 7.17
CA ALA A 110 -0.58 -15.70 7.55
C ALA A 110 -0.59 -16.24 8.99
N GLN A 111 0.48 -16.93 9.42
CA GLN A 111 0.59 -17.55 10.75
C GLN A 111 0.39 -16.59 11.93
N ILE A 112 0.70 -15.32 11.75
CA ILE A 112 0.56 -14.31 12.82
C ILE A 112 -0.83 -13.67 12.86
N CYS A 113 -1.71 -13.98 11.88
CA CYS A 113 -3.02 -13.37 11.73
C CYS A 113 -4.14 -14.21 12.35
N ARG A 114 -5.31 -13.58 12.64
CA ARG A 114 -6.44 -14.26 13.27
C ARG A 114 -7.28 -15.06 12.28
N ASN A 115 -7.55 -14.45 11.10
CA ASN A 115 -8.38 -15.01 10.06
C ASN A 115 -7.64 -14.90 8.71
N PRO A 116 -6.49 -15.59 8.56
CA PRO A 116 -5.72 -15.50 7.32
C PRO A 116 -6.46 -16.22 6.18
N LEU A 117 -6.21 -15.77 4.96
CA LEU A 117 -6.59 -16.51 3.76
C LEU A 117 -5.60 -17.68 3.56
N PRO A 118 -6.05 -18.82 3.00
CA PRO A 118 -5.18 -19.94 2.69
C PRO A 118 -4.07 -19.53 1.70
N ALA A 119 -2.80 -19.70 2.09
CA ALA A 119 -1.65 -19.20 1.33
C ALA A 119 -1.59 -19.77 -0.09
N GLU A 120 -1.93 -21.05 -0.29
CA GLU A 120 -1.98 -21.67 -1.63
C GLU A 120 -3.03 -21.03 -2.52
N GLN A 121 -4.24 -20.75 -2.00
CA GLN A 121 -5.31 -20.09 -2.76
C GLN A 121 -4.94 -18.66 -3.14
N VAL A 122 -4.25 -17.94 -2.24
CA VAL A 122 -3.78 -16.59 -2.53
C VAL A 122 -2.67 -16.61 -3.58
N LEU A 123 -1.75 -17.59 -3.57
CA LEU A 123 -0.75 -17.76 -4.63
C LEU A 123 -1.39 -18.12 -5.97
N GLU A 124 -2.44 -18.94 -5.98
CA GLU A 124 -3.22 -19.22 -7.19
C GLU A 124 -3.88 -17.94 -7.72
N HIS A 125 -4.51 -17.14 -6.85
CA HIS A 125 -5.14 -15.87 -7.21
C HIS A 125 -4.16 -14.89 -7.88
N VAL A 126 -2.91 -14.84 -7.43
CA VAL A 126 -1.87 -14.00 -8.05
C VAL A 126 -1.15 -14.69 -9.22
N GLY A 127 -1.64 -15.84 -9.70
CA GLY A 127 -1.09 -16.56 -10.85
C GLY A 127 0.26 -17.25 -10.60
N LEU A 128 0.50 -17.74 -9.37
CA LEU A 128 1.76 -18.38 -8.96
C LEU A 128 1.58 -19.81 -8.42
N ALA A 129 0.49 -20.50 -8.77
CA ALA A 129 0.24 -21.88 -8.33
C ALA A 129 1.42 -22.82 -8.64
N ASP A 130 1.98 -22.74 -9.86
CA ASP A 130 3.09 -23.59 -10.32
C ASP A 130 4.45 -23.14 -9.77
N ARG A 131 4.52 -22.00 -9.11
CA ARG A 131 5.74 -21.38 -8.56
C ARG A 131 5.83 -21.43 -7.04
N LYS A 132 4.87 -22.03 -6.37
CA LYS A 132 4.77 -22.02 -4.90
C LYS A 132 6.00 -22.56 -4.16
N ASN A 133 6.70 -23.53 -4.77
CA ASN A 133 7.89 -24.16 -4.21
C ASN A 133 9.21 -23.52 -4.64
N ASN A 134 9.16 -22.46 -5.45
CA ASN A 134 10.36 -21.74 -5.89
C ASN A 134 10.85 -20.77 -4.82
N PHE A 135 12.17 -20.67 -4.68
CA PHE A 135 12.82 -19.64 -3.85
C PHE A 135 12.85 -18.30 -4.60
N PRO A 136 12.94 -17.15 -3.90
CA PRO A 136 12.99 -15.83 -4.54
C PRO A 136 14.04 -15.71 -5.65
N ALA A 137 15.22 -16.31 -5.48
CA ALA A 137 16.28 -16.30 -6.49
C ALA A 137 15.91 -17.05 -7.81
N GLN A 138 14.86 -17.86 -7.80
CA GLN A 138 14.36 -18.61 -8.96
C GLN A 138 13.17 -17.92 -9.62
N LEU A 139 12.75 -16.76 -9.12
CA LEU A 139 11.60 -16.00 -9.56
C LEU A 139 12.04 -14.72 -10.27
N SER A 140 11.34 -14.36 -11.34
CA SER A 140 11.48 -13.05 -11.97
C SER A 140 11.05 -11.93 -11.01
N GLY A 141 11.44 -10.68 -11.31
CA GLY A 141 11.02 -9.52 -10.49
C GLY A 141 9.52 -9.41 -10.34
N GLY A 142 8.76 -9.62 -11.42
CA GLY A 142 7.30 -9.61 -11.38
C GLY A 142 6.70 -10.76 -10.58
N GLU A 143 7.29 -11.95 -10.63
CA GLU A 143 6.87 -13.08 -9.79
C GLU A 143 7.16 -12.79 -8.31
N GLN A 144 8.32 -12.23 -7.99
CA GLN A 144 8.65 -11.81 -6.62
C GLN A 144 7.68 -10.74 -6.11
N GLN A 145 7.28 -9.79 -6.95
CA GLN A 145 6.28 -8.77 -6.59
C GLN A 145 4.91 -9.42 -6.35
N ARG A 146 4.48 -10.37 -7.18
CA ARG A 146 3.25 -11.12 -6.94
C ARG A 146 3.30 -11.94 -5.64
N VAL A 147 4.45 -12.54 -5.28
CA VAL A 147 4.62 -13.18 -3.95
C VAL A 147 4.48 -12.15 -2.82
N ALA A 148 5.06 -10.95 -2.96
CA ALA A 148 4.93 -9.88 -1.97
C ALA A 148 3.48 -9.40 -1.80
N ILE A 149 2.71 -9.31 -2.90
CA ILE A 149 1.28 -9.02 -2.89
C ILE A 149 0.52 -10.17 -2.22
N ALA A 150 0.76 -11.42 -2.60
CA ALA A 150 0.15 -12.60 -1.99
C ALA A 150 0.39 -12.63 -0.47
N ARG A 151 1.62 -12.35 -0.03
CA ARG A 151 1.97 -12.23 1.39
C ARG A 151 1.17 -11.15 2.11
N ALA A 152 0.91 -10.03 1.46
CA ALA A 152 0.10 -8.96 2.03
C ALA A 152 -1.39 -9.36 2.09
N LEU A 153 -1.93 -9.97 1.03
CA LEU A 153 -3.33 -10.40 0.91
C LEU A 153 -3.66 -11.57 1.85
N ALA A 154 -2.74 -12.54 2.04
CA ALA A 154 -2.94 -13.68 2.92
C ALA A 154 -3.24 -13.30 4.37
N LYS A 155 -2.86 -12.11 4.79
CA LYS A 155 -3.23 -11.54 6.09
C LYS A 155 -4.72 -11.21 6.21
N ASN A 156 -5.45 -11.16 5.09
CA ASN A 156 -6.83 -10.67 4.99
C ASN A 156 -6.98 -9.25 5.56
N PRO A 157 -6.20 -8.28 5.05
CA PRO A 157 -6.15 -6.92 5.60
C PRO A 157 -7.38 -6.11 5.19
N LYS A 158 -7.69 -5.04 5.95
CA LYS A 158 -8.73 -4.06 5.59
C LYS A 158 -8.23 -3.03 4.59
N LEU A 159 -6.92 -2.76 4.60
CA LEU A 159 -6.25 -1.73 3.80
C LEU A 159 -4.95 -2.29 3.23
N LEU A 160 -4.79 -2.20 1.92
CA LEU A 160 -3.56 -2.53 1.21
C LEU A 160 -2.81 -1.24 0.86
N LEU A 161 -1.59 -1.12 1.35
CA LEU A 161 -0.70 0.03 1.14
C LEU A 161 0.45 -0.39 0.23
N CYS A 162 0.58 0.26 -0.93
CA CYS A 162 1.57 -0.05 -1.95
C CYS A 162 2.51 1.13 -2.16
N ASP A 163 3.80 0.94 -1.89
CA ASP A 163 4.85 1.92 -2.14
C ASP A 163 5.56 1.59 -3.45
N GLU A 164 5.30 2.38 -4.51
CA GLU A 164 5.89 2.22 -5.85
C GLU A 164 5.85 0.75 -6.36
N PRO A 165 4.68 0.09 -6.40
CA PRO A 165 4.60 -1.36 -6.60
C PRO A 165 5.10 -1.82 -7.97
N THR A 166 5.28 -0.91 -8.92
CA THR A 166 5.78 -1.17 -10.29
C THR A 166 7.15 -0.55 -10.55
N GLY A 167 7.73 0.15 -9.60
CA GLY A 167 8.94 0.98 -9.81
C GLY A 167 10.21 0.21 -10.17
N ALA A 168 10.25 -1.12 -9.94
CA ALA A 168 11.37 -2.00 -10.27
C ALA A 168 11.04 -2.98 -11.42
N LEU A 169 9.92 -2.78 -12.13
CA LEU A 169 9.40 -3.70 -13.14
C LEU A 169 9.40 -3.05 -14.53
N ASP A 170 9.49 -3.90 -15.56
CA ASP A 170 9.22 -3.48 -16.93
C ASP A 170 7.72 -3.14 -17.12
N TYR A 171 7.42 -2.46 -18.23
CA TYR A 171 6.07 -1.98 -18.54
C TYR A 171 5.01 -3.09 -18.52
N VAL A 172 5.26 -4.22 -19.19
CA VAL A 172 4.28 -5.31 -19.31
C VAL A 172 3.99 -5.93 -17.95
N THR A 173 5.05 -6.23 -17.20
CA THR A 173 4.95 -6.79 -15.85
C THR A 173 4.29 -5.80 -14.89
N GLY A 174 4.66 -4.51 -14.97
CA GLY A 174 4.04 -3.46 -14.17
C GLY A 174 2.53 -3.36 -14.41
N LYS A 175 2.10 -3.48 -15.67
CA LYS A 175 0.68 -3.48 -16.05
C LYS A 175 -0.07 -4.64 -15.40
N GLN A 176 0.49 -5.85 -15.44
CA GLN A 176 -0.10 -7.03 -14.78
C GLN A 176 -0.25 -6.84 -13.26
N ILE A 177 0.73 -6.21 -12.60
CA ILE A 177 0.66 -5.92 -11.17
C ILE A 177 -0.47 -4.91 -10.86
N LEU A 178 -0.61 -3.85 -11.66
CA LEU A 178 -1.67 -2.86 -11.45
C LEU A 178 -3.06 -3.44 -11.71
N THR A 179 -3.20 -4.29 -12.74
CA THR A 179 -4.44 -5.03 -13.01
C THR A 179 -4.82 -5.89 -11.80
N LEU A 180 -3.89 -6.69 -11.28
CA LEU A 180 -4.10 -7.50 -10.09
C LEU A 180 -4.57 -6.67 -8.89
N LEU A 181 -3.93 -5.53 -8.62
CA LEU A 181 -4.30 -4.64 -7.52
C LEU A 181 -5.69 -4.01 -7.72
N GLN A 182 -6.02 -3.61 -8.97
CA GLN A 182 -7.33 -3.05 -9.30
C GLN A 182 -8.43 -4.11 -9.18
N GLU A 183 -8.20 -5.32 -9.68
CA GLU A 183 -9.11 -6.46 -9.55
C GLU A 183 -9.35 -6.83 -8.09
N THR A 184 -8.29 -6.93 -7.28
CA THR A 184 -8.40 -7.18 -5.83
C THR A 184 -9.27 -6.12 -5.15
N CYS A 185 -9.06 -4.85 -5.47
CA CYS A 185 -9.90 -3.76 -4.95
C CYS A 185 -11.38 -3.95 -5.32
N ARG A 186 -11.67 -4.28 -6.58
CA ARG A 186 -13.04 -4.39 -7.10
C ARG A 186 -13.77 -5.65 -6.63
N SER A 187 -13.09 -6.81 -6.69
CA SER A 187 -13.71 -8.12 -6.38
C SER A 187 -13.92 -8.32 -4.88
N GLU A 188 -13.01 -7.85 -4.06
CA GLU A 188 -13.02 -8.06 -2.60
C GLU A 188 -13.54 -6.85 -1.81
N GLY A 189 -13.80 -5.71 -2.47
CA GLY A 189 -14.18 -4.46 -1.82
C GLY A 189 -13.10 -3.93 -0.87
N MET A 190 -11.83 -4.33 -1.11
CA MET A 190 -10.67 -3.90 -0.33
C MET A 190 -10.28 -2.47 -0.72
N THR A 191 -9.93 -1.65 0.27
CA THR A 191 -9.34 -0.34 -0.02
C THR A 191 -7.87 -0.52 -0.38
N VAL A 192 -7.48 -0.02 -1.55
CA VAL A 192 -6.09 -0.09 -2.04
C VAL A 192 -5.56 1.33 -2.21
N LEU A 193 -4.40 1.60 -1.61
CA LEU A 193 -3.71 2.88 -1.73
C LEU A 193 -2.33 2.67 -2.34
N VAL A 194 -2.10 3.25 -3.50
CA VAL A 194 -0.83 3.21 -4.23
C VAL A 194 -0.18 4.57 -4.17
N ILE A 195 1.07 4.62 -3.70
CA ILE A 195 1.89 5.82 -3.88
C ILE A 195 2.85 5.61 -5.05
N THR A 196 2.98 6.64 -5.90
CA THR A 196 3.87 6.59 -7.06
C THR A 196 4.30 8.01 -7.48
N HIS A 197 5.42 8.09 -8.20
CA HIS A 197 5.82 9.31 -8.90
C HIS A 197 5.29 9.34 -10.35
N ASN A 198 4.73 8.21 -10.85
CA ASN A 198 4.17 8.11 -12.20
C ASN A 198 2.73 8.64 -12.23
N SER A 199 2.55 9.86 -12.78
CA SER A 199 1.24 10.48 -12.89
C SER A 199 0.35 9.87 -13.99
N ALA A 200 0.90 9.05 -14.90
CA ALA A 200 0.12 8.35 -15.92
C ALA A 200 -0.86 7.34 -15.33
N LEU A 201 -0.61 6.87 -14.08
CA LEU A 201 -1.50 5.94 -13.37
C LEU A 201 -2.75 6.59 -12.76
N THR A 202 -2.84 7.93 -12.77
CA THR A 202 -3.97 8.63 -12.13
C THR A 202 -5.34 8.31 -12.72
N PRO A 203 -5.52 8.03 -14.04
CA PRO A 203 -6.84 7.74 -14.60
C PRO A 203 -7.48 6.44 -14.08
N MET A 204 -6.67 5.46 -13.59
CA MET A 204 -7.20 4.19 -13.06
C MET A 204 -7.78 4.28 -11.65
N ALA A 205 -7.53 5.37 -10.94
CA ALA A 205 -7.92 5.55 -9.56
C ALA A 205 -9.33 6.14 -9.41
N ASP A 206 -10.07 5.72 -8.39
CA ASP A 206 -11.31 6.37 -7.96
C ASP A 206 -11.01 7.76 -7.39
N ARG A 207 -9.88 7.86 -6.67
CA ARG A 207 -9.43 9.09 -6.02
C ARG A 207 -7.93 9.30 -6.26
N VAL A 208 -7.58 10.51 -6.65
CA VAL A 208 -6.19 10.93 -6.85
C VAL A 208 -5.87 12.04 -5.85
N ILE A 209 -4.83 11.84 -5.06
CA ILE A 209 -4.32 12.83 -4.12
C ILE A 209 -2.93 13.27 -4.59
N ARG A 210 -2.77 14.55 -4.90
CA ARG A 210 -1.47 15.11 -5.29
C ARG A 210 -0.78 15.71 -4.08
N ILE A 211 0.42 15.23 -3.78
CA ILE A 211 1.25 15.75 -2.68
C ILE A 211 2.44 16.50 -3.26
N LYS A 212 2.69 17.70 -2.74
CA LYS A 212 3.84 18.54 -3.08
C LYS A 212 4.35 19.24 -1.83
N ASN A 213 5.65 19.14 -1.56
CA ASN A 213 6.31 19.78 -0.41
C ASN A 213 5.59 19.49 0.92
N GLY A 214 5.24 18.23 1.16
CA GLY A 214 4.58 17.82 2.41
C GLY A 214 3.12 18.25 2.57
N ARG A 215 2.48 18.82 1.54
CA ARG A 215 1.09 19.32 1.57
C ARG A 215 0.25 18.66 0.47
N VAL A 216 -1.06 18.60 0.68
CA VAL A 216 -2.02 18.24 -0.36
C VAL A 216 -2.16 19.42 -1.33
N ALA A 217 -1.75 19.20 -2.59
CA ALA A 217 -1.87 20.20 -3.64
C ALA A 217 -3.25 20.15 -4.32
N SER A 218 -3.81 18.95 -4.50
CA SER A 218 -5.18 18.76 -5.04
C SER A 218 -5.69 17.37 -4.71
N ILE A 219 -7.00 17.22 -4.66
CA ILE A 219 -7.73 15.96 -4.58
C ILE A 219 -8.71 15.93 -5.74
N MET A 220 -8.73 14.81 -6.48
CA MET A 220 -9.64 14.58 -7.61
C MET A 220 -10.34 13.24 -7.41
N THR A 221 -11.61 13.15 -7.75
CA THR A 221 -12.37 11.90 -7.80
C THR A 221 -12.73 11.58 -9.25
N ASN A 222 -12.55 10.33 -9.65
CA ASN A 222 -12.96 9.84 -10.97
C ASN A 222 -14.26 9.05 -10.82
N ALA A 223 -15.30 9.51 -11.48
CA ALA A 223 -16.58 8.79 -11.50
C ALA A 223 -16.49 7.49 -12.34
N ASN A 224 -15.62 7.46 -13.32
CA ASN A 224 -15.41 6.32 -14.22
C ASN A 224 -13.89 6.06 -14.35
N PRO A 225 -13.27 5.33 -13.42
CA PRO A 225 -11.86 4.98 -13.51
C PRO A 225 -11.58 4.14 -14.76
N THR A 226 -10.51 4.49 -15.45
CA THR A 226 -10.06 3.81 -16.67
C THR A 226 -9.48 2.44 -16.34
N SER A 227 -9.70 1.45 -17.21
CA SER A 227 -9.01 0.15 -17.09
C SER A 227 -7.49 0.34 -17.22
N VAL A 228 -6.72 -0.44 -16.47
CA VAL A 228 -5.25 -0.47 -16.60
C VAL A 228 -4.81 -0.76 -18.04
N ASP A 229 -5.60 -1.52 -18.81
CA ASP A 229 -5.29 -1.88 -20.20
C ASP A 229 -5.27 -0.67 -21.16
N GLU A 230 -5.97 0.38 -20.82
CA GLU A 230 -6.06 1.61 -21.61
C GLU A 230 -5.01 2.67 -21.21
N ILE A 231 -4.18 2.37 -20.19
CA ILE A 231 -3.18 3.31 -19.68
C ILE A 231 -1.83 3.02 -20.32
N GLU A 232 -1.18 4.07 -20.81
CA GLU A 232 0.21 4.07 -21.29
C GLU A 232 1.08 4.95 -20.40
N TRP A 233 2.30 4.50 -20.03
CA TRP A 233 3.28 5.25 -19.22
C TRP A 233 4.72 4.95 -19.58
#